data_f6b091c48bef2dca35006fd3e709c487
#
_entry.id   f6b091c48bef2dca35006fd3e709c487
#
_cell.length_a   1.000
_cell.length_b   1.000
_cell.length_c   1.000
_cell.angle_alpha   90.00
_cell.angle_beta   90.00
_cell.angle_gamma   90.00
#
_symmetry.space_group_name_H-M   'P 1'
#
loop_
_entity.id
_entity.type
_entity.pdbx_description
1 polymer ?
#
loop_
_entity_poly.entity_id
_entity_poly.type
_entity_poly.pdbx_seq_one_letter_code
_entity_poly.pdbx_strand_id
1 'polypeptide(L)'
;MIKLDHVNKYFGDLHVLKDVCLEVAEGEKLVIIGPSGSGKSTTVRCMNFLEEPTGGHVYIDGKELTSHNRTHLVRDTTSMVFQQFNLYPHMTVLRNLTLAPMKLHHKSRSEAEALAYHYLDVV
;
A
#
# COMPACT_ATOMS: atom_id res chain seq x y z
N MET A 1 -10.84 -7.05 -3.95
CA MET A 1 -10.36 -8.35 -3.41
C MET A 1 -8.83 -8.42 -3.51
N ILE A 2 -8.14 -8.84 -2.44
CA ILE A 2 -6.67 -9.06 -2.45
C ILE A 2 -6.39 -10.52 -2.11
N LYS A 3 -5.51 -11.18 -2.85
CA LYS A 3 -5.11 -12.57 -2.59
C LYS A 3 -3.59 -12.69 -2.60
N LEU A 4 -3.05 -13.35 -1.57
CA LEU A 4 -1.69 -13.89 -1.53
C LEU A 4 -1.77 -15.39 -1.79
N ASP A 5 -0.95 -15.89 -2.69
CA ASP A 5 -0.96 -17.28 -3.12
C ASP A 5 0.47 -17.85 -3.00
N HIS A 6 0.68 -18.68 -1.98
CA HIS A 6 1.97 -19.29 -1.66
C HIS A 6 3.14 -18.29 -1.57
N VAL A 7 2.88 -17.10 -1.00
CA VAL A 7 3.85 -16.01 -0.93
C VAL A 7 5.00 -16.34 0.02
N ASN A 8 6.20 -16.20 -0.51
CA ASN A 8 7.45 -16.32 0.21
C ASN A 8 8.22 -15.00 0.14
N LYS A 9 8.88 -14.60 1.25
CA LYS A 9 9.74 -13.42 1.27
C LYS A 9 10.99 -13.69 2.06
N TYR A 10 12.12 -13.48 1.40
CA TYR A 10 13.45 -13.51 1.99
C TYR A 10 14.07 -12.12 2.04
N PHE A 11 14.81 -11.82 3.09
CA PHE A 11 15.75 -10.70 3.20
C PHE A 11 17.14 -11.27 3.44
N GLY A 12 17.96 -11.38 2.38
CA GLY A 12 19.17 -12.19 2.42
C GLY A 12 18.83 -13.62 2.76
N ASP A 13 19.45 -14.17 3.81
CA ASP A 13 19.20 -15.55 4.27
C ASP A 13 17.99 -15.68 5.19
N LEU A 14 17.38 -14.57 5.61
CA LEU A 14 16.25 -14.57 6.53
C LEU A 14 14.93 -14.81 5.79
N HIS A 15 14.32 -15.98 6.01
CA HIS A 15 12.99 -16.33 5.48
C HIS A 15 11.87 -15.77 6.38
N VAL A 16 11.31 -14.63 6.01
CA VAL A 16 10.33 -13.88 6.82
C VAL A 16 8.90 -14.34 6.56
N LEU A 17 8.51 -14.50 5.29
CA LEU A 17 7.21 -15.07 4.93
C LEU A 17 7.42 -16.45 4.34
N LYS A 18 6.71 -17.43 4.92
CA LYS A 18 6.86 -18.85 4.60
C LYS A 18 5.52 -19.38 4.11
N ASP A 19 5.40 -19.47 2.79
CA ASP A 19 4.24 -20.09 2.12
C ASP A 19 2.90 -19.47 2.57
N VAL A 20 2.82 -18.15 2.57
CA VAL A 20 1.66 -17.42 3.08
C VAL A 20 0.54 -17.42 2.05
N CYS A 21 -0.60 -18.02 2.41
CA CYS A 21 -1.84 -17.96 1.66
C CYS A 21 -2.86 -17.12 2.45
N LEU A 22 -3.44 -16.11 1.81
CA LEU A 22 -4.37 -15.19 2.43
C LEU A 22 -5.30 -14.61 1.36
N GLU A 23 -6.56 -14.48 1.68
CA GLU A 23 -7.52 -13.82 0.81
C GLU A 23 -8.35 -12.83 1.62
N VAL A 24 -8.54 -11.63 1.06
CA VAL A 24 -9.38 -10.57 1.64
C VAL A 24 -10.43 -10.22 0.60
N ALA A 25 -11.69 -10.56 0.91
CA ALA A 25 -12.82 -10.26 0.04
C ALA A 25 -13.16 -8.78 0.02
N GLU A 26 -14.00 -8.36 -0.92
CA GLU A 26 -14.52 -7.00 -0.97
C GLU A 26 -15.37 -6.70 0.28
N GLY A 27 -15.13 -5.55 0.92
CA GLY A 27 -15.80 -5.14 2.15
C GLY A 27 -15.33 -5.86 3.41
N GLU A 28 -14.43 -6.83 3.31
CA GLU A 28 -13.90 -7.55 4.45
C GLU A 28 -12.89 -6.71 5.24
N LYS A 29 -12.90 -6.86 6.57
CA LYS A 29 -11.91 -6.28 7.49
C LYS A 29 -11.05 -7.39 8.05
N LEU A 30 -9.80 -7.44 7.63
CA LEU A 30 -8.81 -8.40 8.12
C LEU A 30 -7.90 -7.75 9.16
N VAL A 31 -7.67 -8.42 10.28
CA VAL A 31 -6.69 -8.01 11.30
C VAL A 31 -5.59 -9.06 11.40
N ILE A 32 -4.34 -8.62 11.23
CA ILE A 32 -3.16 -9.47 11.38
C ILE A 32 -2.52 -9.18 12.73
N ILE A 33 -2.50 -10.17 13.61
CA ILE A 33 -1.94 -10.10 14.96
C ILE A 33 -0.74 -11.05 15.10
N GLY A 34 0.15 -10.74 16.02
CA GLY A 34 1.34 -11.56 16.31
C GLY A 34 2.46 -10.73 16.96
N PRO A 35 3.52 -11.38 17.46
CA PRO A 35 4.65 -10.71 18.10
C PRO A 35 5.43 -9.80 17.12
N SER A 36 6.28 -8.93 17.68
CA SER A 36 7.20 -8.13 16.88
C SER A 36 8.12 -9.05 16.06
N GLY A 37 8.39 -8.69 14.80
CA GLY A 37 9.24 -9.49 13.92
C GLY A 37 8.55 -10.69 13.24
N SER A 38 7.26 -10.96 13.50
CA SER A 38 6.55 -12.10 12.90
C SER A 38 6.15 -11.93 11.42
N GLY A 39 6.59 -10.87 10.75
CA GLY A 39 6.32 -10.67 9.32
C GLY A 39 5.03 -9.91 8.98
N LYS A 40 4.23 -9.43 9.96
CA LYS A 40 2.96 -8.71 9.72
C LYS A 40 3.10 -7.54 8.74
N SER A 41 4.02 -6.64 9.02
CA SER A 41 4.26 -5.48 8.15
C SER A 41 4.79 -5.90 6.77
N THR A 42 5.57 -6.96 6.71
CA THR A 42 6.07 -7.53 5.45
C THR A 42 4.91 -8.10 4.63
N THR A 43 3.98 -8.83 5.29
CA THR A 43 2.77 -9.35 4.64
C THR A 43 1.95 -8.21 4.02
N VAL A 44 1.65 -7.16 4.80
CA VAL A 44 0.89 -5.99 4.30
C VAL A 44 1.63 -5.28 3.16
N ARG A 45 2.97 -5.16 3.23
CA ARG A 45 3.77 -4.58 2.15
C ARG A 45 3.83 -5.44 0.91
N CYS A 46 3.73 -6.76 1.05
CA CYS A 46 3.62 -7.64 -0.11
C CYS A 46 2.24 -7.53 -0.78
N MET A 47 1.16 -7.32 -0.01
CA MET A 47 -0.18 -7.15 -0.57
C MET A 47 -0.29 -5.98 -1.54
N ASN A 48 0.42 -4.88 -1.30
CA ASN A 48 0.45 -3.71 -2.17
C ASN A 48 1.76 -3.59 -2.98
N PHE A 49 2.56 -4.66 -3.02
CA PHE A 49 3.81 -4.76 -3.78
C PHE A 49 4.86 -3.66 -3.45
N LEU A 50 4.78 -3.04 -2.26
CA LEU A 50 5.87 -2.22 -1.73
C LEU A 50 7.10 -3.07 -1.38
N GLU A 51 6.85 -4.32 -0.98
CA GLU A 51 7.85 -5.40 -0.92
C GLU A 51 7.48 -6.44 -1.97
N GLU A 52 8.35 -6.63 -2.96
CA GLU A 52 8.19 -7.66 -3.97
C GLU A 52 8.42 -9.04 -3.33
N PRO A 53 7.48 -9.99 -3.44
CA PRO A 53 7.68 -11.36 -2.97
C PRO A 53 8.89 -12.00 -3.66
N THR A 54 9.59 -12.87 -2.96
CA THR A 54 10.65 -13.70 -3.56
C THR A 54 10.10 -14.95 -4.24
N GLY A 55 8.86 -15.32 -3.93
CA GLY A 55 8.13 -16.44 -4.54
C GLY A 55 6.66 -16.37 -4.22
N GLY A 56 5.86 -17.10 -4.98
CA GLY A 56 4.40 -17.03 -4.92
C GLY A 56 3.84 -15.86 -5.72
N HIS A 57 2.54 -15.64 -5.61
CA HIS A 57 1.81 -14.68 -6.44
C HIS A 57 0.93 -13.78 -5.58
N VAL A 58 0.73 -12.54 -6.03
CA VAL A 58 -0.16 -11.56 -5.40
C VAL A 58 -1.18 -11.10 -6.43
N TYR A 59 -2.44 -11.09 -6.05
CA TYR A 59 -3.53 -10.67 -6.93
C TYR A 59 -4.33 -9.53 -6.31
N ILE A 60 -4.72 -8.55 -7.13
CA ILE A 60 -5.70 -7.51 -6.78
C ILE A 60 -6.81 -7.56 -7.83
N ASP A 61 -8.03 -7.75 -7.37
CA ASP A 61 -9.23 -7.87 -8.22
C ASP A 61 -9.05 -8.89 -9.37
N GLY A 62 -8.45 -10.04 -9.03
CA GLY A 62 -8.17 -11.14 -9.96
C GLY A 62 -7.01 -10.89 -10.93
N LYS A 63 -6.36 -9.73 -10.87
CA LYS A 63 -5.18 -9.40 -11.70
C LYS A 63 -3.91 -9.65 -10.91
N GLU A 64 -3.00 -10.44 -11.46
CA GLU A 64 -1.71 -10.69 -10.84
C GLU A 64 -0.84 -9.43 -10.84
N LEU A 65 -0.26 -9.12 -9.68
CA LEU A 65 0.75 -8.08 -9.54
C LEU A 65 2.11 -8.59 -9.98
N THR A 66 2.75 -7.83 -10.85
CA THR A 66 4.11 -8.09 -11.33
C THR A 66 4.94 -6.82 -11.23
N SER A 67 6.26 -6.94 -11.34
CA SER A 67 7.17 -5.79 -11.39
C SER A 67 6.84 -4.80 -12.53
N HIS A 68 6.17 -5.27 -13.60
CA HIS A 68 5.82 -4.46 -14.76
C HIS A 68 4.51 -3.66 -14.58
N ASN A 69 3.49 -4.22 -13.92
CA ASN A 69 2.17 -3.59 -13.81
C ASN A 69 1.87 -2.96 -12.44
N ARG A 70 2.71 -3.24 -11.41
CA ARG A 70 2.48 -2.82 -10.02
C ARG A 70 2.18 -1.32 -9.87
N THR A 71 2.94 -0.47 -10.58
CA THR A 71 2.83 0.98 -10.40
C THR A 71 1.44 1.51 -10.76
N HIS A 72 0.85 1.04 -11.83
CA HIS A 72 -0.48 1.45 -12.26
C HIS A 72 -1.56 0.76 -11.42
N LEU A 73 -1.48 -0.56 -11.30
CA LEU A 73 -2.52 -1.34 -10.63
C LEU A 73 -2.62 -0.99 -9.14
N VAL A 74 -1.48 -0.95 -8.42
CA VAL A 74 -1.46 -0.60 -6.99
C VAL A 74 -1.93 0.82 -6.75
N ARG A 75 -1.44 1.79 -7.52
CA ARG A 75 -1.80 3.20 -7.37
C ARG A 75 -3.30 3.45 -7.54
N ASP A 76 -3.93 2.74 -8.47
CA ASP A 76 -5.31 2.98 -8.84
C ASP A 76 -6.30 2.18 -7.96
N THR A 77 -5.83 1.14 -7.24
CA THR A 77 -6.71 0.23 -6.50
C THR A 77 -6.43 0.13 -5.00
N THR A 78 -5.23 0.51 -4.55
CA THR A 78 -4.86 0.35 -3.13
C THR A 78 -4.24 1.60 -2.54
N SER A 79 -4.36 1.74 -1.22
CA SER A 79 -3.64 2.75 -0.45
C SER A 79 -3.09 2.13 0.83
N MET A 80 -2.06 2.74 1.39
CA MET A 80 -1.45 2.29 2.65
C MET A 80 -1.26 3.46 3.60
N VAL A 81 -1.71 3.30 4.84
CA VAL A 81 -1.41 4.21 5.93
C VAL A 81 -0.22 3.65 6.71
N PHE A 82 0.86 4.42 6.77
CA PHE A 82 2.08 4.03 7.47
C PHE A 82 2.04 4.47 8.94
N GLN A 83 2.78 3.78 9.80
CA GLN A 83 2.97 4.17 11.21
C GLN A 83 3.74 5.51 11.34
N GLN A 84 4.65 5.77 10.42
CA GLN A 84 5.34 7.06 10.32
C GLN A 84 4.58 7.95 9.36
N PHE A 85 4.60 9.26 9.59
CA PHE A 85 3.85 10.23 8.79
C PHE A 85 4.26 10.27 7.32
N ASN A 86 5.50 9.89 6.99
CA ASN A 86 6.06 9.84 5.63
C ASN A 86 5.82 11.13 4.82
N LEU A 87 5.84 12.26 5.52
CA LEU A 87 5.73 13.58 4.88
C LEU A 87 7.07 13.98 4.27
N TYR A 88 7.04 14.70 3.19
CA TYR A 88 8.21 15.37 2.63
C TYR A 88 8.63 16.53 3.55
N PRO A 89 9.76 16.43 4.28
CA PRO A 89 10.10 17.40 5.33
C PRO A 89 10.43 18.79 4.80
N HIS A 90 10.77 18.91 3.52
CA HIS A 90 11.05 20.17 2.82
C HIS A 90 9.78 20.83 2.24
N MET A 91 8.60 20.27 2.48
CA MET A 91 7.32 20.79 2.02
C MET A 91 6.41 21.14 3.19
N THR A 92 5.55 22.14 3.00
CA THR A 92 4.48 22.44 3.95
C THR A 92 3.45 21.31 4.00
N VAL A 93 2.64 21.24 5.05
CA VAL A 93 1.53 20.28 5.17
C VAL A 93 0.60 20.38 3.95
N LEU A 94 0.16 21.59 3.61
CA LEU A 94 -0.70 21.81 2.45
C LEU A 94 -0.07 21.27 1.15
N ARG A 95 1.22 21.50 0.94
CA ARG A 95 1.91 21.01 -0.26
C ARG A 95 2.04 19.48 -0.27
N ASN A 96 2.24 18.85 0.89
CA ASN A 96 2.21 17.39 1.02
C ASN A 96 0.84 16.81 0.62
N LEU A 97 -0.25 17.44 1.08
CA LEU A 97 -1.61 17.00 0.79
C LEU A 97 -2.02 17.24 -0.68
N THR A 98 -1.56 18.32 -1.30
CA THR A 98 -1.95 18.70 -2.66
C THR A 98 -1.11 18.05 -3.76
N LEU A 99 0.08 17.52 -3.42
CA LEU A 99 1.02 16.99 -4.40
C LEU A 99 0.44 15.85 -5.24
N ALA A 100 -0.09 14.82 -4.58
CA ALA A 100 -0.64 13.65 -5.26
C ALA A 100 -1.92 13.98 -6.07
N PRO A 101 -2.93 14.69 -5.54
CA PRO A 101 -4.07 15.14 -6.30
C PRO A 101 -3.71 15.90 -7.59
N MET A 102 -2.72 16.78 -7.52
CA MET A 102 -2.28 17.54 -8.69
C MET A 102 -1.48 16.70 -9.69
N LYS A 103 -0.55 15.85 -9.20
CA LYS A 103 0.37 15.11 -10.07
C LYS A 103 -0.21 13.84 -10.64
N LEU A 104 -1.03 13.12 -9.88
CA LEU A 104 -1.57 11.81 -10.27
C LEU A 104 -3.01 11.90 -10.80
N HIS A 105 -3.83 12.78 -10.20
CA HIS A 105 -5.23 12.93 -10.59
C HIS A 105 -5.49 14.20 -11.41
N HIS A 106 -4.43 14.91 -11.83
CA HIS A 106 -4.50 16.09 -12.69
C HIS A 106 -5.48 17.18 -12.20
N LYS A 107 -5.73 17.23 -10.87
CA LYS A 107 -6.56 18.28 -10.27
C LYS A 107 -5.87 19.64 -10.39
N SER A 108 -6.66 20.69 -10.61
CA SER A 108 -6.16 22.04 -10.48
C SER A 108 -5.69 22.33 -9.05
N ARG A 109 -4.88 23.37 -8.90
CA ARG A 109 -4.39 23.79 -7.58
C ARG A 109 -5.55 24.12 -6.63
N SER A 110 -6.54 24.85 -7.12
CA SER A 110 -7.73 25.25 -6.33
C SER A 110 -8.51 24.03 -5.83
N GLU A 111 -8.76 23.05 -6.70
CA GLU A 111 -9.45 21.81 -6.31
C GLU A 111 -8.64 20.98 -5.31
N ALA A 112 -7.32 20.90 -5.48
CA ALA A 112 -6.44 20.15 -4.58
C ALA A 112 -6.36 20.83 -3.20
N GLU A 113 -6.29 22.17 -3.15
CA GLU A 113 -6.30 22.94 -1.90
C GLU A 113 -7.66 22.82 -1.18
N ALA A 114 -8.77 22.94 -1.90
CA ALA A 114 -10.11 22.75 -1.32
C ALA A 114 -10.28 21.35 -0.70
N LEU A 115 -9.80 20.31 -1.39
CA LEU A 115 -9.81 18.94 -0.89
C LEU A 115 -8.93 18.79 0.36
N ALA A 116 -7.74 19.39 0.36
CA ALA A 116 -6.82 19.35 1.49
C ALA A 116 -7.42 20.02 2.74
N TYR A 117 -8.02 21.21 2.59
CA TYR A 117 -8.69 21.90 3.71
C TYR A 117 -9.88 21.10 4.22
N HIS A 118 -10.69 20.52 3.34
CA HIS A 118 -11.81 19.67 3.75
C HIS A 118 -11.35 18.53 4.68
N TYR A 119 -10.28 17.82 4.32
CA TYR A 119 -9.76 16.72 5.16
C TYR A 119 -9.07 17.22 6.43
N LEU A 120 -8.44 18.39 6.43
CA LEU A 120 -7.87 18.98 7.64
C LEU A 120 -8.95 19.40 8.65
N ASP A 121 -10.14 19.78 8.17
CA ASP A 121 -11.27 20.10 9.04
C ASP A 121 -11.94 18.86 9.66
N VAL A 122 -11.72 17.67 9.08
CA VAL A 122 -12.28 16.40 9.58
C VAL A 122 -11.43 15.82 10.74
N VAL A 123 -10.14 16.17 10.85
CA VAL A 123 -9.21 15.65 11.85
C VAL A 123 -8.74 16.71 12.84
#